data_ab3f7a8f1e68c5759ead36a028509972
#
_entry.id   ab3f7a8f1e68c5759ead36a028509972
#
_cell.length_a   1.000
_cell.length_b   1.000
_cell.length_c   1.000
_cell.angle_alpha   90.00
_cell.angle_beta   90.00
_cell.angle_gamma   90.00
#
_symmetry.space_group_name_H-M   'P 1'
#
loop_
_entity.id
_entity.type
_entity.pdbx_description
1 polymer ?
#
loop_
_entity_poly.entity_id
_entity_poly.type
_entity_poly.pdbx_seq_one_letter_code
_entity_poly.pdbx_strand_id
1 'polypeptide(L)'
;MYSQTVIVTEDREVEIWPMTADDASALLGFYRSLPPEDLLYLREDVTKPESMTRWVETIESEQGWHLLAGYEGRIIADGELDHQFYGWSRHVGEMRIVVDPSFRGSGLSMLMAQEVLAQAADEGLHKVMVQMMVDQHSALHLFKKLGFRHEAILTEHVQDQHGQLRDLVIMAYFIQDFLGHYDLQEHAEGPRDLLR
;
A
#
# COMPACT_ATOMS: atom_id res chain seq x y z
N MET A 1 18.99 6.97 -2.24
CA MET A 1 17.70 6.99 -1.52
C MET A 1 16.83 7.98 -2.26
N TYR A 2 15.77 7.52 -2.89
CA TYR A 2 14.90 8.35 -3.73
C TYR A 2 13.75 8.85 -2.87
N SER A 3 13.77 10.11 -2.45
CA SER A 3 12.61 10.75 -1.83
C SER A 3 12.00 11.72 -2.84
N GLN A 4 10.71 11.78 -2.89
CA GLN A 4 9.95 12.62 -3.80
C GLN A 4 8.97 13.47 -2.99
N THR A 5 8.88 14.76 -3.32
CA THR A 5 7.85 15.66 -2.75
C THR A 5 6.67 15.73 -3.72
N VAL A 6 5.49 15.53 -3.20
CA VAL A 6 4.24 15.60 -3.96
C VAL A 6 3.27 16.56 -3.28
N ILE A 7 2.45 17.23 -4.08
CA ILE A 7 1.38 18.09 -3.56
C ILE A 7 0.09 17.28 -3.57
N VAL A 8 -0.52 17.13 -2.39
CA VAL A 8 -1.87 16.57 -2.25
C VAL A 8 -2.88 17.71 -2.04
N THR A 9 -4.16 17.42 -1.93
CA THR A 9 -5.21 18.44 -1.79
C THR A 9 -4.87 19.51 -0.75
N GLU A 10 -5.31 20.76 -0.99
CA GLU A 10 -5.09 21.93 -0.12
C GLU A 10 -3.62 22.40 -0.06
N ASP A 11 -2.84 22.19 -1.12
CA ASP A 11 -1.43 22.60 -1.24
C ASP A 11 -0.52 22.02 -0.13
N ARG A 12 -0.87 20.87 0.46
CA ARG A 12 -0.02 20.18 1.42
C ARG A 12 1.12 19.47 0.69
N GLU A 13 2.34 19.81 1.01
CA GLU A 13 3.54 19.14 0.54
C GLU A 13 3.76 17.87 1.40
N VAL A 14 3.72 16.71 0.75
CA VAL A 14 3.96 15.40 1.37
C VAL A 14 5.24 14.83 0.78
N GLU A 15 6.13 14.37 1.62
CA GLU A 15 7.31 13.62 1.20
C GLU A 15 6.98 12.14 1.13
N ILE A 16 7.45 11.44 0.07
CA ILE A 16 7.32 9.98 -0.05
C ILE A 16 8.72 9.39 -0.20
N TRP A 17 8.98 8.27 0.52
CA TRP A 17 10.26 7.57 0.46
C TRP A 17 10.11 6.07 0.78
N PRO A 18 10.97 5.21 0.22
CA PRO A 18 11.06 3.82 0.65
C PRO A 18 11.52 3.73 2.10
N MET A 19 10.86 2.88 2.89
CA MET A 19 11.21 2.64 4.29
C MET A 19 12.62 2.08 4.44
N THR A 20 13.29 2.53 5.50
CA THR A 20 14.56 1.98 5.99
C THR A 20 14.43 1.56 7.45
N ALA A 21 15.45 0.88 7.99
CA ALA A 21 15.48 0.50 9.40
C ALA A 21 15.33 1.71 10.36
N ASP A 22 15.84 2.89 9.94
CA ASP A 22 15.77 4.10 10.74
C ASP A 22 14.33 4.63 10.94
N ASP A 23 13.42 4.27 10.04
CA ASP A 23 12.02 4.71 10.07
C ASP A 23 11.14 3.89 11.03
N ALA A 24 11.62 2.72 11.48
CA ALA A 24 10.82 1.75 12.27
C ALA A 24 10.16 2.36 13.51
N SER A 25 10.87 3.21 14.24
CA SER A 25 10.34 3.87 15.45
C SER A 25 9.25 4.88 15.11
N ALA A 26 9.42 5.65 14.03
CA ALA A 26 8.44 6.63 13.58
C ALA A 26 7.18 5.95 13.03
N LEU A 27 7.36 4.85 12.29
CA LEU A 27 6.26 4.04 11.75
C LEU A 27 5.45 3.38 12.87
N LEU A 28 6.10 2.86 13.92
CA LEU A 28 5.40 2.37 15.11
C LEU A 28 4.56 3.46 15.77
N GLY A 29 5.11 4.67 15.86
CA GLY A 29 4.41 5.87 16.35
C GLY A 29 3.15 6.17 15.52
N PHE A 30 3.27 6.11 14.20
CA PHE A 30 2.15 6.29 13.28
C PHE A 30 1.03 5.29 13.54
N TYR A 31 1.33 3.99 13.57
CA TYR A 31 0.32 2.97 13.82
C TYR A 31 -0.36 3.10 15.18
N ARG A 32 0.39 3.48 16.22
CA ARG A 32 -0.17 3.72 17.57
C ARG A 32 -1.04 4.97 17.65
N SER A 33 -0.92 5.89 16.71
CA SER A 33 -1.75 7.08 16.62
C SER A 33 -3.07 6.88 15.89
N LEU A 34 -3.20 5.76 15.16
CA LEU A 34 -4.43 5.45 14.42
C LEU A 34 -5.59 5.12 15.35
N PRO A 35 -6.82 5.47 14.95
CA PRO A 35 -8.01 5.06 15.67
C PRO A 35 -8.10 3.54 15.78
N PRO A 36 -8.57 2.98 16.92
CA PRO A 36 -8.70 1.53 17.09
C PRO A 36 -9.54 0.85 15.99
N GLU A 37 -10.56 1.54 15.47
CA GLU A 37 -11.40 1.07 14.37
C GLU A 37 -10.62 0.86 13.06
N ASP A 38 -9.57 1.63 12.81
CA ASP A 38 -8.73 1.44 11.63
C ASP A 38 -7.77 0.25 11.79
N LEU A 39 -7.34 -0.02 13.02
CA LEU A 39 -6.47 -1.17 13.34
C LEU A 39 -7.20 -2.52 13.21
N LEU A 40 -8.54 -2.50 13.25
CA LEU A 40 -9.37 -3.70 13.04
C LEU A 40 -9.15 -4.40 11.72
N TYR A 41 -8.79 -3.63 10.71
CA TYR A 41 -8.64 -4.08 9.34
C TYR A 41 -7.23 -4.59 9.03
N LEU A 42 -6.34 -4.64 10.05
CA LEU A 42 -4.97 -5.11 9.90
C LEU A 42 -4.86 -6.56 10.36
N ARG A 43 -4.10 -7.37 9.62
CA ARG A 43 -3.97 -8.82 9.86
C ARG A 43 -3.17 -9.16 11.11
N GLU A 44 -2.33 -8.25 11.56
CA GLU A 44 -1.47 -8.40 12.71
C GLU A 44 -1.57 -7.18 13.63
N ASP A 45 -1.07 -7.32 14.84
CA ASP A 45 -0.98 -6.22 15.79
C ASP A 45 0.24 -5.34 15.48
N VAL A 46 0.06 -4.40 14.56
CA VAL A 46 1.11 -3.45 14.11
C VAL A 46 1.50 -2.43 15.18
N THR A 47 0.82 -2.40 16.33
CA THR A 47 1.15 -1.50 17.44
C THR A 47 2.27 -2.04 18.32
N LYS A 48 2.75 -3.26 18.04
CA LYS A 48 3.83 -3.92 18.76
C LYS A 48 5.19 -3.70 18.09
N PRO A 49 6.26 -3.49 18.89
CA PRO A 49 7.62 -3.35 18.36
C PRO A 49 8.08 -4.54 17.52
N GLU A 50 7.60 -5.75 17.84
CA GLU A 50 7.96 -7.00 17.17
C GLU A 50 7.51 -6.99 15.69
N SER A 51 6.41 -6.31 15.36
CA SER A 51 5.98 -6.15 13.97
C SER A 51 6.95 -5.29 13.18
N MET A 52 7.44 -4.21 13.79
CA MET A 52 8.46 -3.35 13.16
C MET A 52 9.77 -4.11 12.93
N THR A 53 10.19 -4.92 13.89
CA THR A 53 11.41 -5.75 13.75
C THR A 53 11.28 -6.69 12.55
N ARG A 54 10.15 -7.40 12.43
CA ARG A 54 9.91 -8.27 11.26
C ARG A 54 9.93 -7.52 9.93
N TRP A 55 9.29 -6.34 9.87
CA TRP A 55 9.27 -5.54 8.64
C TRP A 55 10.66 -5.04 8.25
N VAL A 56 11.47 -4.61 9.22
CA VAL A 56 12.87 -4.27 8.94
C VAL A 56 13.64 -5.48 8.40
N GLU A 57 13.52 -6.65 9.04
CA GLU A 57 14.15 -7.89 8.56
C GLU A 57 13.68 -8.27 7.15
N THR A 58 12.39 -8.09 6.84
CA THR A 58 11.81 -8.35 5.52
C THR A 58 12.37 -7.40 4.46
N ILE A 59 12.51 -6.11 4.78
CA ILE A 59 13.10 -5.11 3.88
C ILE A 59 14.59 -5.38 3.68
N GLU A 60 15.36 -5.66 4.75
CA GLU A 60 16.80 -5.92 4.66
C GLU A 60 17.11 -7.22 3.90
N SER A 61 16.21 -8.18 3.89
CA SER A 61 16.31 -9.43 3.10
C SER A 61 15.71 -9.32 1.71
N GLU A 62 15.26 -8.13 1.29
CA GLU A 62 14.61 -7.86 0.02
C GLU A 62 13.31 -8.68 -0.20
N GLN A 63 12.66 -9.13 0.88
CA GLN A 63 11.43 -9.95 0.84
C GLN A 63 10.13 -9.15 0.97
N GLY A 64 10.22 -7.84 1.04
CA GLY A 64 9.10 -6.93 1.10
C GLY A 64 9.56 -5.50 0.93
N TRP A 65 8.61 -4.65 0.67
CA TRP A 65 8.88 -3.25 0.41
C TRP A 65 7.78 -2.38 1.04
N HIS A 66 8.19 -1.29 1.66
CA HIS A 66 7.30 -0.29 2.23
C HIS A 66 7.60 1.08 1.65
N LEU A 67 6.55 1.81 1.30
CA LEU A 67 6.59 3.21 0.92
C LEU A 67 5.96 4.04 2.04
N LEU A 68 6.70 4.98 2.58
CA LEU A 68 6.21 5.88 3.61
C LEU A 68 5.85 7.23 3.00
N ALA A 69 4.84 7.87 3.58
CA ALA A 69 4.54 9.27 3.33
C ALA A 69 4.61 10.07 4.62
N GLY A 70 5.24 11.25 4.56
CA GLY A 70 5.45 12.15 5.69
C GLY A 70 4.92 13.55 5.44
N TYR A 71 4.43 14.17 6.51
CA TYR A 71 3.98 15.55 6.54
C TYR A 71 4.39 16.19 7.86
N GLU A 72 5.05 17.36 7.79
CA GLU A 72 5.54 18.09 8.97
C GLU A 72 6.35 17.21 9.94
N GLY A 73 7.22 16.34 9.38
CA GLY A 73 8.13 15.49 10.15
C GLY A 73 7.49 14.27 10.82
N ARG A 74 6.25 13.93 10.50
CA ARG A 74 5.59 12.71 10.97
C ARG A 74 5.12 11.83 9.80
N ILE A 75 5.16 10.51 9.97
CA ILE A 75 4.58 9.57 9.01
C ILE A 75 3.06 9.68 9.05
N ILE A 76 2.45 9.74 7.87
CA ILE A 76 1.00 9.88 7.66
C ILE A 76 0.42 8.78 6.78
N ALA A 77 1.25 8.00 6.11
CA ALA A 77 0.80 6.83 5.36
C ALA A 77 1.91 5.79 5.24
N ASP A 78 1.49 4.54 5.08
CA ASP A 78 2.32 3.38 4.76
C ASP A 78 1.66 2.58 3.65
N GLY A 79 2.43 2.29 2.59
CA GLY A 79 2.08 1.40 1.50
C GLY A 79 3.02 0.21 1.51
N GLU A 80 2.49 -0.99 1.65
CA GLU A 80 3.23 -2.24 1.70
C GLU A 80 3.04 -3.04 0.41
N LEU A 81 4.14 -3.63 -0.07
CA LEU A 81 4.15 -4.69 -1.06
C LEU A 81 4.86 -5.91 -0.46
N ASP A 82 4.13 -6.98 -0.27
CA ASP A 82 4.65 -8.26 0.20
C ASP A 82 4.53 -9.32 -0.90
N HIS A 83 5.57 -10.15 -1.09
CA HIS A 83 5.54 -11.26 -2.02
C HIS A 83 6.58 -12.33 -1.70
N GLN A 84 6.41 -13.52 -2.25
CA GLN A 84 7.35 -14.62 -2.09
C GLN A 84 8.27 -14.73 -3.30
N PHE A 85 9.60 -14.87 -3.06
CA PHE A 85 10.59 -15.03 -4.14
C PHE A 85 10.63 -16.43 -4.76
N TYR A 86 9.99 -17.41 -4.16
CA TYR A 86 9.99 -18.79 -4.63
C TYR A 86 8.60 -19.42 -4.52
N GLY A 87 8.44 -20.55 -5.18
CA GLY A 87 7.18 -21.28 -5.20
C GLY A 87 6.25 -20.86 -6.34
N TRP A 88 5.07 -21.40 -6.32
CA TRP A 88 4.08 -21.28 -7.39
C TRP A 88 3.40 -19.91 -7.47
N SER A 89 3.40 -19.14 -6.40
CA SER A 89 2.80 -17.80 -6.32
C SER A 89 3.82 -16.66 -6.33
N ARG A 90 5.11 -16.92 -6.63
CA ARG A 90 6.17 -15.90 -6.64
C ARG A 90 5.93 -14.69 -7.57
N HIS A 91 5.00 -14.83 -8.52
CA HIS A 91 4.58 -13.78 -9.45
C HIS A 91 3.40 -12.94 -8.94
N VAL A 92 2.95 -13.18 -7.71
CA VAL A 92 1.82 -12.50 -7.09
C VAL A 92 2.31 -11.74 -5.87
N GLY A 93 2.07 -10.43 -5.85
CA GLY A 93 2.26 -9.57 -4.69
C GLY A 93 0.95 -9.31 -3.96
N GLU A 94 1.06 -8.92 -2.72
CA GLU A 94 -0.06 -8.41 -1.93
C GLU A 94 0.25 -6.97 -1.50
N MET A 95 -0.71 -6.09 -1.71
CA MET A 95 -0.60 -4.67 -1.37
C MET A 95 -1.49 -4.34 -0.18
N ARG A 96 -0.98 -3.48 0.69
CA ARG A 96 -1.76 -2.83 1.75
C ARG A 96 -1.45 -1.34 1.78
N ILE A 97 -2.46 -0.50 1.94
CA ILE A 97 -2.33 0.95 2.07
C ILE A 97 -3.03 1.40 3.34
N VAL A 98 -2.30 2.09 4.20
CA VAL A 98 -2.83 2.72 5.42
C VAL A 98 -2.55 4.21 5.39
N VAL A 99 -3.56 5.05 5.62
CA VAL A 99 -3.45 6.51 5.57
C VAL A 99 -4.10 7.12 6.80
N ASP A 100 -3.41 8.07 7.43
CA ASP A 100 -3.92 8.87 8.54
C ASP A 100 -5.31 9.45 8.19
N PRO A 101 -6.30 9.34 9.08
CA PRO A 101 -7.66 9.84 8.84
C PRO A 101 -7.72 11.30 8.37
N SER A 102 -6.81 12.16 8.84
CA SER A 102 -6.76 13.59 8.47
C SER A 102 -6.30 13.83 7.02
N PHE A 103 -5.78 12.79 6.34
CA PHE A 103 -5.37 12.82 4.92
C PHE A 103 -6.30 12.00 4.02
N ARG A 104 -7.41 11.48 4.53
CA ARG A 104 -8.41 10.80 3.71
C ARG A 104 -9.07 11.78 2.74
N GLY A 105 -9.39 11.30 1.55
CA GLY A 105 -9.97 12.14 0.50
C GLY A 105 -9.00 13.10 -0.18
N SER A 106 -7.73 13.17 0.24
CA SER A 106 -6.70 14.03 -0.35
C SER A 106 -6.10 13.49 -1.66
N GLY A 107 -6.42 12.26 -2.04
CA GLY A 107 -5.77 11.56 -3.15
C GLY A 107 -4.52 10.77 -2.74
N LEU A 108 -4.02 10.92 -1.50
CA LEU A 108 -2.79 10.27 -1.04
C LEU A 108 -2.84 8.73 -1.18
N SER A 109 -3.96 8.10 -0.80
CA SER A 109 -4.11 6.64 -0.94
C SER A 109 -4.01 6.18 -2.41
N MET A 110 -4.52 6.98 -3.35
CA MET A 110 -4.43 6.69 -4.79
C MET A 110 -2.98 6.75 -5.25
N LEU A 111 -2.27 7.82 -4.87
CA LEU A 111 -0.86 8.02 -5.19
C LEU A 111 0.00 6.88 -4.63
N MET A 112 -0.14 6.58 -3.33
CA MET A 112 0.59 5.49 -2.68
C MET A 112 0.36 4.14 -3.38
N ALA A 113 -0.89 3.84 -3.74
CA ALA A 113 -1.20 2.59 -4.44
C ALA A 113 -0.61 2.54 -5.86
N GLN A 114 -0.54 3.66 -6.57
CA GLN A 114 0.12 3.74 -7.89
C GLN A 114 1.63 3.50 -7.77
N GLU A 115 2.29 4.08 -6.78
CA GLU A 115 3.73 3.86 -6.53
C GLU A 115 4.02 2.39 -6.15
N VAL A 116 3.16 1.76 -5.33
CA VAL A 116 3.27 0.33 -5.01
C VAL A 116 3.07 -0.54 -6.25
N LEU A 117 2.15 -0.19 -7.17
CA LEU A 117 1.99 -0.89 -8.45
C LEU A 117 3.21 -0.71 -9.36
N ALA A 118 3.82 0.48 -9.37
CA ALA A 118 5.07 0.72 -10.10
C ALA A 118 6.21 -0.15 -9.57
N GLN A 119 6.37 -0.21 -8.24
CA GLN A 119 7.35 -1.10 -7.60
C GLN A 119 7.10 -2.57 -7.95
N ALA A 120 5.84 -3.02 -7.92
CA ALA A 120 5.48 -4.38 -8.30
C ALA A 120 5.83 -4.70 -9.77
N ALA A 121 5.72 -3.71 -10.66
CA ALA A 121 6.13 -3.84 -12.06
C ALA A 121 7.66 -3.94 -12.18
N ASP A 122 8.40 -3.11 -11.45
CA ASP A 122 9.87 -3.12 -11.44
C ASP A 122 10.43 -4.45 -10.90
N GLU A 123 9.76 -5.06 -9.93
CA GLU A 123 10.09 -6.39 -9.40
C GLU A 123 9.63 -7.55 -10.31
N GLY A 124 8.99 -7.24 -11.43
CA GLY A 124 8.53 -8.23 -12.42
C GLY A 124 7.34 -9.08 -11.95
N LEU A 125 6.56 -8.60 -11.01
CA LEU A 125 5.33 -9.26 -10.60
C LEU A 125 4.30 -9.22 -11.73
N HIS A 126 3.46 -10.24 -11.81
CA HIS A 126 2.38 -10.32 -12.81
C HIS A 126 1.05 -9.82 -12.26
N LYS A 127 0.86 -9.93 -10.95
CA LYS A 127 -0.41 -9.70 -10.30
C LYS A 127 -0.20 -9.10 -8.92
N VAL A 128 -1.00 -8.12 -8.56
CA VAL A 128 -1.07 -7.59 -7.19
C VAL A 128 -2.47 -7.82 -6.65
N MET A 129 -2.54 -8.38 -5.45
CA MET A 129 -3.79 -8.61 -4.74
C MET A 129 -3.95 -7.62 -3.60
N VAL A 130 -5.19 -7.33 -3.25
CA VAL A 130 -5.59 -6.63 -2.03
C VAL A 130 -6.69 -7.43 -1.35
N GLN A 131 -6.67 -7.42 -0.03
CA GLN A 131 -7.68 -8.08 0.79
C GLN A 131 -8.30 -7.07 1.76
N MET A 132 -9.61 -7.10 1.90
CA MET A 132 -10.32 -6.16 2.76
C MET A 132 -11.65 -6.76 3.23
N MET A 133 -12.14 -6.32 4.38
CA MET A 133 -13.47 -6.67 4.83
C MET A 133 -14.52 -6.01 3.95
N VAL A 134 -15.66 -6.66 3.78
CA VAL A 134 -16.74 -6.23 2.88
C VAL A 134 -17.32 -4.85 3.22
N ASP A 135 -17.19 -4.41 4.45
CA ASP A 135 -17.66 -3.11 4.97
C ASP A 135 -16.65 -1.95 4.80
N GLN A 136 -15.44 -2.23 4.31
CA GLN A 136 -14.44 -1.19 3.96
C GLN A 136 -14.77 -0.50 2.62
N HIS A 137 -15.93 0.15 2.54
CA HIS A 137 -16.45 0.71 1.29
C HIS A 137 -15.50 1.70 0.60
N SER A 138 -14.78 2.52 1.36
CA SER A 138 -13.82 3.48 0.81
C SER A 138 -12.63 2.80 0.13
N ALA A 139 -12.10 1.72 0.73
CA ALA A 139 -11.03 0.93 0.14
C ALA A 139 -11.50 0.18 -1.10
N LEU A 140 -12.68 -0.44 -1.05
CA LEU A 140 -13.30 -1.09 -2.22
C LEU A 140 -13.47 -0.12 -3.39
N HIS A 141 -13.92 1.12 -3.10
CA HIS A 141 -14.06 2.14 -4.13
C HIS A 141 -12.71 2.58 -4.71
N LEU A 142 -11.70 2.79 -3.88
CA LEU A 142 -10.34 3.14 -4.28
C LEU A 142 -9.77 2.10 -5.24
N PHE A 143 -9.73 0.83 -4.83
CA PHE A 143 -9.13 -0.23 -5.64
C PHE A 143 -9.93 -0.50 -6.92
N LYS A 144 -11.26 -0.39 -6.88
CA LYS A 144 -12.08 -0.45 -8.09
C LYS A 144 -11.75 0.68 -9.07
N LYS A 145 -11.55 1.91 -8.57
CA LYS A 145 -11.16 3.08 -9.40
C LYS A 145 -9.75 2.92 -9.98
N LEU A 146 -8.84 2.25 -9.28
CA LEU A 146 -7.52 1.88 -9.78
C LEU A 146 -7.54 0.78 -10.85
N GLY A 147 -8.67 0.08 -11.03
CA GLY A 147 -8.80 -0.99 -12.01
C GLY A 147 -8.68 -2.42 -11.43
N PHE A 148 -8.59 -2.56 -10.10
CA PHE A 148 -8.66 -3.87 -9.47
C PHE A 148 -10.02 -4.52 -9.74
N ARG A 149 -10.01 -5.82 -9.97
CA ARG A 149 -11.20 -6.64 -10.24
C ARG A 149 -11.47 -7.59 -9.08
N HIS A 150 -12.74 -7.82 -8.76
CA HIS A 150 -13.11 -8.83 -7.77
C HIS A 150 -12.68 -10.23 -8.23
N GLU A 151 -12.02 -10.99 -7.36
CA GLU A 151 -11.67 -12.39 -7.60
C GLU A 151 -12.47 -13.35 -6.73
N ALA A 152 -12.67 -12.99 -5.44
CA ALA A 152 -13.40 -13.83 -4.51
C ALA A 152 -14.03 -13.03 -3.37
N ILE A 153 -15.07 -13.62 -2.78
CA ILE A 153 -15.59 -13.26 -1.47
C ILE A 153 -15.55 -14.53 -0.63
N LEU A 154 -14.82 -14.47 0.47
CA LEU A 154 -14.70 -15.57 1.41
C LEU A 154 -15.64 -15.30 2.59
N THR A 155 -16.70 -16.10 2.68
CA THR A 155 -17.74 -15.92 3.70
C THR A 155 -17.20 -16.22 5.08
N GLU A 156 -17.48 -15.33 6.05
CA GLU A 156 -17.13 -15.47 7.46
C GLU A 156 -15.64 -15.80 7.69
N HIS A 157 -14.77 -15.27 6.84
CA HIS A 157 -13.34 -15.65 6.77
C HIS A 157 -12.48 -14.93 7.80
N VAL A 158 -12.88 -13.76 8.25
CA VAL A 158 -12.15 -12.94 9.21
C VAL A 158 -13.01 -12.68 10.45
N GLN A 159 -12.36 -12.43 11.57
CA GLN A 159 -13.02 -12.09 12.81
C GLN A 159 -12.54 -10.71 13.26
N ASP A 160 -13.47 -9.80 13.51
CA ASP A 160 -13.15 -8.49 14.04
C ASP A 160 -12.79 -8.57 15.55
N GLN A 161 -12.30 -7.47 16.13
CA GLN A 161 -11.92 -7.39 17.54
C GLN A 161 -13.06 -7.66 18.53
N HIS A 162 -14.32 -7.59 18.06
CA HIS A 162 -15.50 -7.91 18.86
C HIS A 162 -15.92 -9.37 18.75
N GLY A 163 -15.15 -10.17 18.00
CA GLY A 163 -15.43 -11.59 17.77
C GLY A 163 -16.50 -11.82 16.69
N GLN A 164 -16.90 -10.80 15.94
CA GLN A 164 -17.87 -10.94 14.85
C GLN A 164 -17.17 -11.44 13.59
N LEU A 165 -17.77 -12.46 12.97
CA LEU A 165 -17.31 -12.97 11.68
C LEU A 165 -17.72 -12.01 10.56
N ARG A 166 -16.78 -11.79 9.61
CA ARG A 166 -16.95 -10.90 8.48
C ARG A 166 -16.50 -11.57 7.20
N ASP A 167 -17.12 -11.20 6.11
CA ASP A 167 -16.70 -11.63 4.79
C ASP A 167 -15.44 -10.87 4.35
N LEU A 168 -14.50 -11.59 3.73
CA LEU A 168 -13.29 -11.04 3.15
C LEU A 168 -13.44 -10.93 1.63
N VAL A 169 -13.22 -9.74 1.09
CA VAL A 169 -13.16 -9.50 -0.35
C VAL A 169 -11.72 -9.56 -0.82
N ILE A 170 -11.48 -10.33 -1.88
CA ILE A 170 -10.20 -10.37 -2.59
C ILE A 170 -10.38 -9.67 -3.93
N MET A 171 -9.53 -8.68 -4.19
CA MET A 171 -9.45 -8.03 -5.49
C MET A 171 -8.02 -8.15 -6.04
N ALA A 172 -7.89 -8.15 -7.36
CA ALA A 172 -6.60 -8.25 -8.02
C ALA A 172 -6.46 -7.25 -9.18
N TYR A 173 -5.21 -6.85 -9.40
CA TYR A 173 -4.76 -6.05 -10.52
C TYR A 173 -3.69 -6.82 -11.30
N PHE A 174 -3.77 -6.82 -12.64
CA PHE A 174 -2.77 -7.44 -13.50
C PHE A 174 -1.81 -6.38 -14.00
N ILE A 175 -0.52 -6.55 -13.70
CA ILE A 175 0.53 -5.54 -13.97
C ILE A 175 0.64 -5.19 -15.47
N GLN A 176 0.37 -6.12 -16.37
CA GLN A 176 0.31 -5.83 -17.81
C GLN A 176 -0.71 -4.71 -18.15
N ASP A 177 -1.80 -4.61 -17.39
CA ASP A 177 -2.80 -3.56 -17.57
C ASP A 177 -2.23 -2.19 -17.10
N PHE A 178 -1.37 -2.19 -16.09
CA PHE A 178 -0.67 -1.00 -15.59
C PHE A 178 0.32 -0.47 -16.63
N LEU A 179 1.17 -1.33 -17.17
CA LEU A 179 2.16 -0.96 -18.18
C LEU A 179 1.49 -0.39 -19.44
N GLY A 180 0.38 -0.98 -19.88
CA GLY A 180 -0.38 -0.46 -21.02
C GLY A 180 -0.97 0.94 -20.79
N HIS A 181 -1.35 1.28 -19.57
CA HIS A 181 -1.82 2.63 -19.23
C HIS A 181 -0.66 3.64 -19.13
N TYR A 182 0.50 3.20 -18.64
CA TYR A 182 1.70 4.03 -18.51
C TYR A 182 2.22 4.45 -19.89
N ASP A 183 2.35 3.52 -20.84
CA ASP A 183 2.75 3.79 -22.22
C ASP A 183 1.83 4.78 -22.94
N LEU A 184 0.52 4.72 -22.67
CA LEU A 184 -0.45 5.65 -23.26
C LEU A 184 -0.35 7.07 -22.69
N GLN A 185 0.02 7.22 -21.42
CA GLN A 185 0.21 8.54 -20.79
C GLN A 185 1.53 9.20 -21.23
N GLU A 186 2.63 8.45 -21.34
CA GLU A 186 3.91 8.96 -21.85
C GLU A 186 3.80 9.44 -23.30
N HIS A 187 3.00 8.78 -24.12
CA HIS A 187 2.77 9.20 -25.51
C HIS A 187 1.84 10.41 -25.62
N ALA A 188 1.05 10.73 -24.58
CA ALA A 188 0.17 11.89 -24.55
C ALA A 188 0.88 13.19 -24.09
N GLU A 189 1.97 13.08 -23.30
CA GLU A 189 2.66 14.25 -22.71
C GLU A 189 4.05 14.54 -23.31
N GLY A 190 4.54 13.78 -24.29
CA GLY A 190 5.87 13.93 -24.91
C GLY A 190 7.00 13.46 -23.96
N PRO A 191 8.23 13.24 -24.48
CA PRO A 191 9.30 12.64 -23.72
C PRO A 191 9.70 13.54 -22.56
N ARG A 192 9.44 13.12 -21.33
CA ARG A 192 10.09 13.69 -20.16
C ARG A 192 11.52 13.14 -20.13
N ASP A 193 12.49 14.04 -20.24
CA ASP A 193 13.91 13.73 -20.06
C ASP A 193 14.14 13.11 -18.65
N LEU A 194 14.08 11.80 -18.58
CA LEU A 194 14.49 11.01 -17.43
C LEU A 194 15.81 10.32 -17.72
N LEU A 195 16.87 11.11 -17.95
CA LEU A 195 18.27 10.64 -17.90
C LEU A 195 19.19 11.83 -17.68
N ARG A 196 19.47 12.19 -16.42
CA ARG A 196 20.82 12.63 -16.02
C ARG A 196 20.95 12.61 -14.49
#